data_475932a579d498c5251e86f829ab3b04
#
_entry.id   475932a579d498c5251e86f829ab3b04
#
_cell.length_a   1.000
_cell.length_b   1.000
_cell.length_c   1.000
_cell.angle_alpha   90.00
_cell.angle_beta   90.00
_cell.angle_gamma   90.00
#
_symmetry.space_group_name_H-M   'P 1'
#
loop_
_entity.id
_entity.type
_entity.pdbx_description
1 polymer ?
#
loop_
_entity_poly.entity_id
_entity_poly.type
_entity_poly.pdbx_seq_one_letter_code
_entity_poly.pdbx_strand_id
1 'polypeptide(L)'
;MLFRSGEMLDRLEIPLMTPHNKDAYRTAYTITVDARDGVSTGISAADRAHTARVLADSATEPWELTRPGHVLPLRYREGGVLVRRGHTEAAVDLARLAGLTPAGVLVEVVNDDGTMKRGPELRAFADEHGLAMISIEDLVRYRQIGRAHV
;
A
#
# COMPACT_ATOMS: atom_id res chain seq x y z
N MET A 1 -4.18 -0.43 -4.58
CA MET A 1 -3.03 -1.31 -4.24
C MET A 1 -2.90 -1.35 -2.72
N LEU A 2 -2.57 -2.52 -2.15
CA LEU A 2 -2.37 -2.71 -0.69
C LEU A 2 -0.90 -3.02 -0.44
N PHE A 3 -0.35 -2.55 0.69
CA PHE A 3 1.07 -2.72 1.05
C PHE A 3 1.18 -3.46 2.37
N ARG A 4 2.10 -4.43 2.45
CA ARG A 4 2.36 -5.26 3.63
C ARG A 4 3.84 -5.57 3.77
N SER A 5 4.26 -5.94 5.00
CA SER A 5 5.60 -6.47 5.24
C SER A 5 5.86 -7.74 4.41
N GLY A 6 7.11 -7.95 4.05
CA GLY A 6 7.51 -9.16 3.33
C GLY A 6 7.14 -10.44 4.05
N GLU A 7 7.40 -10.49 5.35
CA GLU A 7 7.08 -11.63 6.22
C GLU A 7 5.58 -12.01 6.15
N MET A 8 4.68 -11.02 6.21
CA MET A 8 3.25 -11.29 6.11
C MET A 8 2.84 -11.82 4.74
N LEU A 9 3.40 -11.25 3.65
CA LEU A 9 3.12 -11.74 2.30
C LEU A 9 3.65 -13.16 2.09
N ASP A 10 4.80 -13.48 2.66
CA ASP A 10 5.35 -14.84 2.62
C ASP A 10 4.46 -15.82 3.40
N ARG A 11 3.99 -15.46 4.59
CA ARG A 11 3.06 -16.24 5.38
C ARG A 11 1.73 -16.47 4.65
N LEU A 12 1.23 -15.46 3.95
CA LEU A 12 0.02 -15.55 3.16
C LEU A 12 0.21 -16.22 1.79
N GLU A 13 1.41 -16.75 1.50
CA GLU A 13 1.74 -17.38 0.21
C GLU A 13 1.48 -16.47 -1.00
N ILE A 14 1.85 -15.18 -0.86
CA ILE A 14 1.71 -14.19 -1.91
C ILE A 14 3.10 -13.84 -2.49
N PRO A 15 3.59 -14.60 -3.47
CA PRO A 15 4.91 -14.39 -4.06
C PRO A 15 4.95 -13.17 -4.97
N LEU A 16 6.15 -12.76 -5.34
CA LEU A 16 6.36 -11.75 -6.37
C LEU A 16 5.75 -12.21 -7.70
N MET A 17 5.16 -11.25 -8.44
CA MET A 17 4.53 -11.48 -9.74
C MET A 17 5.52 -12.00 -10.78
N THR A 18 6.79 -11.63 -10.67
CA THR A 18 7.87 -12.04 -11.56
C THR A 18 9.18 -12.22 -10.81
N PRO A 19 9.97 -13.25 -11.15
CA PRO A 19 11.31 -13.42 -10.59
C PRO A 19 12.30 -12.35 -11.14
N HIS A 20 12.01 -11.77 -12.31
CA HIS A 20 12.86 -10.79 -12.97
C HIS A 20 12.13 -9.45 -13.08
N ASN A 21 12.19 -8.66 -12.01
CA ASN A 21 11.58 -7.33 -11.99
C ASN A 21 12.36 -6.36 -12.88
N LYS A 22 11.67 -5.86 -13.95
CA LYS A 22 12.19 -4.86 -14.89
C LYS A 22 11.61 -3.47 -14.68
N ASP A 23 10.79 -3.27 -13.63
CA ASP A 23 10.26 -1.95 -13.29
C ASP A 23 11.38 -0.98 -12.94
N ALA A 24 11.32 0.23 -13.49
CA ALA A 24 12.32 1.27 -13.31
C ALA A 24 12.50 1.67 -11.84
N TYR A 25 11.43 1.63 -11.07
CA TYR A 25 11.41 1.95 -9.63
C TYR A 25 11.59 0.72 -8.72
N ARG A 26 11.78 -0.47 -9.31
CA ARG A 26 11.90 -1.73 -8.59
C ARG A 26 10.74 -1.97 -7.63
N THR A 27 9.52 -1.55 -8.00
CA THR A 27 8.31 -1.79 -7.23
C THR A 27 8.04 -3.28 -7.13
N ALA A 28 7.94 -3.78 -5.91
CA ALA A 28 7.84 -5.22 -5.66
C ALA A 28 6.37 -5.69 -5.78
N TYR A 29 5.88 -5.75 -7.00
CA TYR A 29 4.56 -6.28 -7.34
C TYR A 29 4.48 -7.77 -7.00
N THR A 30 3.38 -8.16 -6.37
CA THR A 30 3.06 -9.57 -6.09
C THR A 30 1.95 -10.06 -7.01
N ILE A 31 1.61 -11.35 -6.94
CA ILE A 31 0.40 -11.84 -7.59
C ILE A 31 -0.83 -11.15 -7.00
N THR A 32 -1.89 -11.04 -7.80
CA THR A 32 -3.17 -10.46 -7.36
C THR A 32 -3.97 -11.46 -6.53
N VAL A 33 -4.78 -10.93 -5.60
CA VAL A 33 -5.63 -11.74 -4.72
C VAL A 33 -6.99 -11.08 -4.51
N ASP A 34 -7.96 -11.89 -4.07
CA ASP A 34 -9.21 -11.42 -3.47
C ASP A 34 -9.46 -12.20 -2.17
N ALA A 35 -10.27 -11.65 -1.26
CA ALA A 35 -10.82 -12.43 -0.17
C ALA A 35 -11.65 -13.59 -0.74
N ARG A 36 -11.55 -14.78 -0.14
CA ARG A 36 -12.28 -15.96 -0.57
C ARG A 36 -13.77 -15.83 -0.30
N ASP A 37 -14.10 -15.32 0.88
CA ASP A 37 -15.47 -15.18 1.35
C ASP A 37 -15.82 -13.69 1.54
N GLY A 38 -17.11 -13.36 1.50
CA GLY A 38 -17.60 -12.01 1.73
C GLY A 38 -17.43 -11.04 0.57
N VAL A 39 -17.10 -11.53 -0.61
CA VAL A 39 -17.02 -10.76 -1.86
C VAL A 39 -17.95 -11.31 -2.92
N SER A 40 -18.36 -10.49 -3.89
CA SER A 40 -19.10 -10.92 -5.08
C SER A 40 -18.12 -11.31 -6.19
N THR A 41 -17.82 -10.40 -7.11
CA THR A 41 -16.81 -10.62 -8.15
C THR A 41 -15.40 -10.20 -7.74
N GLY A 42 -15.22 -9.52 -6.59
CA GLY A 42 -13.97 -9.01 -6.12
C GLY A 42 -13.60 -7.60 -6.62
N ILE A 43 -14.28 -7.09 -7.65
CA ILE A 43 -13.89 -5.86 -8.34
C ILE A 43 -14.53 -4.60 -7.77
N SER A 44 -15.69 -4.70 -7.10
CA SER A 44 -16.37 -3.52 -6.53
C SER A 44 -15.52 -2.84 -5.46
N ALA A 45 -15.80 -1.56 -5.19
CA ALA A 45 -15.11 -0.85 -4.10
C ALA A 45 -15.31 -1.53 -2.75
N ALA A 46 -16.50 -2.08 -2.50
CA ALA A 46 -16.83 -2.83 -1.28
C ALA A 46 -16.01 -4.13 -1.18
N ASP A 47 -15.93 -4.91 -2.27
CA ASP A 47 -15.17 -6.16 -2.32
C ASP A 47 -13.68 -5.91 -2.11
N ARG A 48 -13.12 -4.89 -2.79
CA ARG A 48 -11.71 -4.49 -2.63
C ARG A 48 -11.41 -4.02 -1.21
N ALA A 49 -12.31 -3.25 -0.61
CA ALA A 49 -12.18 -2.81 0.78
C ALA A 49 -12.23 -3.98 1.76
N HIS A 50 -13.08 -4.98 1.48
CA HIS A 50 -13.12 -6.22 2.27
C HIS A 50 -11.82 -7.00 2.13
N THR A 51 -11.35 -7.26 0.92
CA THR A 51 -10.07 -7.92 0.65
C THR A 51 -8.90 -7.19 1.32
N ALA A 52 -8.90 -5.84 1.30
CA ALA A 52 -7.88 -5.06 1.97
C ALA A 52 -7.89 -5.26 3.50
N ARG A 53 -9.06 -5.37 4.13
CA ARG A 53 -9.18 -5.68 5.57
C ARG A 53 -8.68 -7.08 5.88
N VAL A 54 -9.07 -8.08 5.09
CA VAL A 54 -8.57 -9.46 5.24
C VAL A 54 -7.04 -9.48 5.13
N LEU A 55 -6.47 -8.84 4.12
CA LEU A 55 -5.01 -8.74 3.96
C LEU A 55 -4.32 -7.98 5.12
N ALA A 56 -5.01 -7.05 5.77
CA ALA A 56 -4.48 -6.28 6.89
C ALA A 56 -4.54 -7.05 8.22
N ASP A 57 -5.41 -8.02 8.35
CA ASP A 57 -5.55 -8.81 9.57
C ASP A 57 -4.36 -9.76 9.74
N SER A 58 -3.73 -9.72 10.92
CA SER A 58 -2.61 -10.60 11.25
C SER A 58 -3.02 -12.06 11.48
N ALA A 59 -4.30 -12.32 11.71
CA ALA A 59 -4.85 -13.68 11.89
C ALA A 59 -5.22 -14.36 10.57
N THR A 60 -5.28 -13.63 9.47
CA THR A 60 -5.63 -14.19 8.15
C THR A 60 -4.72 -15.33 7.76
N GLU A 61 -5.29 -16.41 7.28
CA GLU A 61 -4.60 -17.58 6.78
C GLU A 61 -4.58 -17.64 5.23
N PRO A 62 -3.61 -18.31 4.60
CA PRO A 62 -3.48 -18.35 3.12
C PRO A 62 -4.74 -18.83 2.39
N TRP A 63 -5.49 -19.75 2.98
CA TRP A 63 -6.69 -20.30 2.39
C TRP A 63 -7.90 -19.35 2.37
N GLU A 64 -7.85 -18.25 3.12
CA GLU A 64 -8.87 -17.19 3.11
C GLU A 64 -8.77 -16.25 1.91
N LEU A 65 -7.76 -16.48 1.06
CA LEU A 65 -7.50 -15.70 -0.15
C LEU A 65 -7.62 -16.57 -1.41
N THR A 66 -8.17 -16.00 -2.46
CA THR A 66 -8.14 -16.56 -3.82
C THR A 66 -7.01 -15.93 -4.65
N ARG A 67 -6.49 -16.69 -5.58
CA ARG A 67 -5.40 -16.29 -6.51
C ARG A 67 -5.71 -16.82 -7.91
N PRO A 68 -5.74 -15.99 -8.96
CA PRO A 68 -5.62 -14.53 -8.94
C PRO A 68 -6.84 -13.84 -8.38
N GLY A 69 -6.77 -12.49 -8.24
CA GLY A 69 -7.87 -11.63 -7.80
C GLY A 69 -7.74 -10.21 -8.38
N HIS A 70 -8.42 -9.24 -7.78
CA HIS A 70 -8.48 -7.85 -8.25
C HIS A 70 -7.69 -6.87 -7.38
N VAL A 71 -7.28 -7.27 -6.18
CA VAL A 71 -6.39 -6.48 -5.32
C VAL A 71 -4.95 -6.87 -5.61
N LEU A 72 -4.10 -5.87 -5.85
CA LEU A 72 -2.67 -6.03 -6.13
C LEU A 72 -1.88 -5.68 -4.89
N PRO A 73 -1.37 -6.66 -4.12
CA PRO A 73 -0.47 -6.40 -3.02
C PRO A 73 0.92 -5.97 -3.52
N LEU A 74 1.56 -5.11 -2.74
CA LEU A 74 2.93 -4.69 -2.95
C LEU A 74 3.77 -4.98 -1.70
N ARG A 75 4.96 -5.51 -1.93
CA ARG A 75 5.89 -5.86 -0.87
C ARG A 75 6.65 -4.62 -0.41
N TYR A 76 6.44 -4.25 0.84
CA TYR A 76 7.18 -3.19 1.51
C TYR A 76 8.64 -3.60 1.70
N ARG A 77 9.55 -2.66 1.51
CA ARG A 77 10.98 -2.86 1.79
C ARG A 77 11.30 -2.50 3.24
N GLU A 78 11.86 -3.45 3.99
CA GLU A 78 12.23 -3.21 5.38
C GLU A 78 13.16 -2.00 5.52
N GLY A 79 12.91 -1.19 6.56
CA GLY A 79 13.53 0.13 6.73
C GLY A 79 12.70 1.29 6.18
N GLY A 80 11.70 1.00 5.35
CA GLY A 80 10.71 1.97 4.89
C GLY A 80 11.28 3.08 4.04
N VAL A 81 10.74 4.29 4.17
CA VAL A 81 11.16 5.47 3.39
C VAL A 81 12.63 5.86 3.59
N LEU A 82 13.28 5.37 4.65
CA LEU A 82 14.70 5.59 4.87
C LEU A 82 15.59 4.73 3.95
N VAL A 83 15.05 3.64 3.41
CA VAL A 83 15.74 2.73 2.49
C VAL A 83 15.25 2.93 1.05
N ARG A 84 13.93 3.07 0.86
CA ARG A 84 13.32 3.34 -0.45
C ARG A 84 12.27 4.44 -0.29
N ARG A 85 12.50 5.58 -0.96
CA ARG A 85 11.59 6.75 -0.93
C ARG A 85 10.40 6.54 -1.86
N GLY A 86 9.58 5.52 -1.58
CA GLY A 86 8.40 5.17 -2.37
C GLY A 86 7.10 5.31 -1.58
N HIS A 87 5.97 5.48 -2.30
CA HIS A 87 4.65 5.53 -1.69
C HIS A 87 4.29 4.22 -0.96
N THR A 88 4.78 3.08 -1.43
CA THR A 88 4.66 1.77 -0.77
C THR A 88 5.21 1.81 0.65
N GLU A 89 6.43 2.33 0.79
CA GLU A 89 7.10 2.45 2.07
C GLU A 89 6.44 3.51 2.94
N ALA A 90 6.04 4.64 2.35
CA ALA A 90 5.37 5.71 3.07
C ALA A 90 4.05 5.25 3.71
N ALA A 91 3.23 4.49 2.99
CA ALA A 91 1.94 4.00 3.49
C ALA A 91 2.10 3.09 4.71
N VAL A 92 3.07 2.17 4.69
CA VAL A 92 3.34 1.26 5.82
C VAL A 92 3.98 2.01 6.99
N ASP A 93 4.90 2.94 6.71
CA ASP A 93 5.52 3.76 7.74
C ASP A 93 4.52 4.63 8.48
N LEU A 94 3.59 5.27 7.75
CA LEU A 94 2.51 6.06 8.36
C LEU A 94 1.61 5.21 9.25
N ALA A 95 1.25 4.00 8.82
CA ALA A 95 0.47 3.07 9.63
C ALA A 95 1.22 2.71 10.92
N ARG A 96 2.53 2.38 10.84
CA ARG A 96 3.37 2.08 12.01
C ARG A 96 3.49 3.26 12.96
N LEU A 97 3.71 4.47 12.43
CA LEU A 97 3.82 5.70 13.25
C LEU A 97 2.50 6.04 13.95
N ALA A 98 1.38 5.68 13.36
CA ALA A 98 0.05 5.83 13.97
C ALA A 98 -0.30 4.70 14.97
N GLY A 99 0.60 3.74 15.22
CA GLY A 99 0.33 2.59 16.08
C GLY A 99 -0.67 1.58 15.50
N LEU A 100 -0.89 1.62 14.18
CA LEU A 100 -1.80 0.74 13.47
C LEU A 100 -1.07 -0.47 12.88
N THR A 101 -1.85 -1.45 12.43
CA THR A 101 -1.32 -2.57 11.65
C THR A 101 -0.52 -2.05 10.45
N PRO A 102 0.71 -2.54 10.20
CA PRO A 102 1.58 -2.04 9.13
C PRO A 102 1.09 -2.48 7.74
N ALA A 103 -0.06 -1.95 7.37
CA ALA A 103 -0.72 -2.14 6.07
C ALA A 103 -1.29 -0.80 5.61
N GLY A 104 -1.27 -0.53 4.32
CA GLY A 104 -1.83 0.67 3.75
C GLY A 104 -2.46 0.41 2.39
N VAL A 105 -3.42 1.23 2.01
CA VAL A 105 -4.03 1.22 0.67
C VAL A 105 -3.64 2.50 -0.05
N LEU A 106 -3.20 2.38 -1.29
CA LEU A 106 -2.93 3.51 -2.17
C LEU A 106 -3.88 3.54 -3.36
N VAL A 107 -4.22 4.76 -3.75
CA VAL A 107 -4.92 5.06 -4.98
C VAL A 107 -4.34 6.35 -5.57
N GLU A 108 -4.20 6.39 -6.88
CA GLU A 108 -3.80 7.62 -7.59
C GLU A 108 -5.00 8.56 -7.71
N VAL A 109 -4.78 9.86 -7.56
CA VAL A 109 -5.80 10.89 -7.80
C VAL A 109 -5.77 11.27 -9.27
N VAL A 110 -6.87 11.02 -9.97
CA VAL A 110 -7.00 11.15 -11.42
C VAL A 110 -7.85 12.36 -11.76
N ASN A 111 -7.52 13.08 -12.81
CA ASN A 111 -8.38 14.11 -13.43
C ASN A 111 -9.50 13.45 -14.24
N ASP A 112 -10.56 14.17 -14.54
CA ASP A 112 -11.70 13.65 -15.32
C ASP A 112 -11.30 13.25 -16.74
N ASP A 113 -10.24 13.83 -17.29
CA ASP A 113 -9.67 13.48 -18.59
C ASP A 113 -8.76 12.22 -18.55
N GLY A 114 -8.60 11.62 -17.37
CA GLY A 114 -7.76 10.42 -17.16
C GLY A 114 -6.29 10.71 -16.87
N THR A 115 -5.85 11.95 -16.85
CA THR A 115 -4.48 12.30 -16.43
C THR A 115 -4.33 12.27 -14.91
N MET A 116 -3.10 12.13 -14.41
CA MET A 116 -2.82 12.15 -12.97
C MET A 116 -2.78 13.57 -12.44
N LYS A 117 -3.49 13.86 -11.35
CA LYS A 117 -3.35 15.15 -10.64
C LYS A 117 -1.92 15.28 -10.09
N ARG A 118 -1.35 16.48 -10.21
CA ARG A 118 0.00 16.78 -9.74
C ARG A 118 0.07 18.17 -9.10
N GLY A 119 1.07 18.37 -8.23
CA GLY A 119 1.41 19.65 -7.66
C GLY A 119 0.23 20.49 -7.17
N PRO A 120 -0.02 21.66 -7.80
CA PRO A 120 -1.09 22.57 -7.39
C PRO A 120 -2.51 21.95 -7.42
N GLU A 121 -2.77 21.04 -8.38
CA GLU A 121 -4.06 20.36 -8.50
C GLU A 121 -4.30 19.41 -7.31
N LEU A 122 -3.24 18.71 -6.85
CA LEU A 122 -3.31 17.87 -5.65
C LEU A 122 -3.52 18.72 -4.39
N ARG A 123 -2.88 19.90 -4.31
CA ARG A 123 -3.09 20.82 -3.19
C ARG A 123 -4.55 21.28 -3.14
N ALA A 124 -5.10 21.72 -4.28
CA ALA A 124 -6.50 22.15 -4.37
C ALA A 124 -7.46 21.01 -3.99
N PHE A 125 -7.22 19.80 -4.48
CA PHE A 125 -8.00 18.61 -4.14
C PHE A 125 -7.96 18.30 -2.65
N ALA A 126 -6.77 18.35 -2.04
CA ALA A 126 -6.62 18.10 -0.62
C ALA A 126 -7.37 19.15 0.23
N ASP A 127 -7.30 20.42 -0.15
CA ASP A 127 -7.98 21.52 0.55
C ASP A 127 -9.51 21.40 0.41
N GLU A 128 -10.01 21.10 -0.79
CA GLU A 128 -11.44 20.89 -1.07
C GLU A 128 -12.04 19.75 -0.23
N HIS A 129 -11.29 18.66 -0.07
CA HIS A 129 -11.75 17.46 0.63
C HIS A 129 -11.28 17.37 2.10
N GLY A 130 -10.62 18.40 2.62
CA GLY A 130 -10.11 18.41 4.01
C GLY A 130 -9.08 17.32 4.29
N LEU A 131 -8.23 16.97 3.31
CA LEU A 131 -7.24 15.92 3.41
C LEU A 131 -5.88 16.48 3.82
N ALA A 132 -5.16 15.76 4.66
CA ALA A 132 -3.76 16.05 4.95
C ALA A 132 -2.90 15.78 3.70
N MET A 133 -1.99 16.67 3.39
CA MET A 133 -1.03 16.51 2.30
C MET A 133 0.40 16.62 2.84
N ILE A 134 1.18 15.58 2.63
CA ILE A 134 2.59 15.52 3.02
C ILE A 134 3.43 15.08 1.83
N SER A 135 4.74 15.35 1.88
CA SER A 135 5.70 14.74 0.96
C SER A 135 6.41 13.55 1.59
N ILE A 136 6.92 12.63 0.74
CA ILE A 136 7.78 11.54 1.21
C ILE A 136 9.05 12.10 1.86
N GLU A 137 9.55 13.23 1.38
CA GLU A 137 10.72 13.88 1.97
C GLU A 137 10.47 14.34 3.39
N ASP A 138 9.31 14.93 3.68
CA ASP A 138 8.93 15.32 5.04
C ASP A 138 8.83 14.10 5.96
N LEU A 139 8.27 13.00 5.46
CA LEU A 139 8.21 11.75 6.22
C LEU A 139 9.61 11.17 6.50
N VAL A 140 10.54 11.27 5.54
CA VAL A 140 11.94 10.88 5.75
C VAL A 140 12.57 11.72 6.85
N ARG A 141 12.42 13.03 6.79
CA ARG A 141 12.93 13.96 7.83
C ARG A 141 12.34 13.62 9.21
N TYR A 142 11.04 13.43 9.28
CA TYR A 142 10.36 13.07 10.53
C TYR A 142 10.92 11.77 11.13
N ARG A 143 11.12 10.73 10.33
CA ARG A 143 11.69 9.46 10.76
C ARG A 143 13.16 9.53 11.15
N GLN A 144 13.93 10.47 10.57
CA GLN A 144 15.32 10.70 10.95
C GLN A 144 15.41 11.37 12.32
N ILE A 145 14.56 12.35 12.61
CA ILE A 145 14.52 13.04 13.93
C ILE A 145 14.20 12.03 15.03
N GLY A 146 13.23 11.14 14.83
CA GLY A 146 12.87 10.12 15.82
C GLY A 146 13.99 9.12 16.14
N ARG A 147 15.00 8.95 15.28
CA ARG A 147 16.18 8.10 15.54
C ARG A 147 17.27 8.79 16.36
N ALA A 148 17.27 10.12 16.38
CA ALA A 148 18.28 10.88 17.14
C ALA A 148 17.98 10.95 18.64
N HIS A 149 16.86 10.41 19.08
CA HIS A 149 16.37 10.48 20.46
C HIS A 149 16.16 9.09 21.12
N VAL A 150 16.75 8.03 20.54
CA VAL A 150 16.73 6.67 21.09
C VAL A 150 18.15 6.20 21.39
#